data_3645b87d3d2355977971c092226e546a
#
_entry.id   3645b87d3d2355977971c092226e546a
#
_cell.length_a   1.000
_cell.length_b   1.000
_cell.length_c   1.000
_cell.angle_alpha   90.00
_cell.angle_beta   90.00
_cell.angle_gamma   90.00
#
_symmetry.space_group_name_H-M   'P 1'
#
loop_
_entity.id
_entity.type
_entity.pdbx_description
1 polymer ?
#
loop_
_entity_poly.entity_id
_entity_poly.type
_entity_poly.pdbx_seq_one_letter_code
_entity_poly.pdbx_strand_id
1 'polypeptide(L)'
;MLRENCYLYLKDGRRLGYLECGDPKGKPVLCFHGYPGSRLDFRWLEQAAGNRGLKLIAVDRPGIGLSDPVEPRSLTDFGGDIEELMERLRLKRPVVMGVSGGGPYVLACLSRLGKKIRAGVVVCGLGPMDTEDSAKGMNASNASLFYCARNYPGTVRFILRITKYMMTKKVDTYY
;
A
#
# COMPACT_ATOMS: atom_id res chain seq x y z
N MET A 1 -4.33 12.63 15.91
CA MET A 1 -5.59 11.84 15.68
C MET A 1 -5.23 10.52 15.02
N LEU A 2 -5.67 9.39 15.56
CA LEU A 2 -5.45 8.07 15.00
C LEU A 2 -6.79 7.33 14.79
N ARG A 3 -7.07 6.89 13.57
CA ARG A 3 -8.22 6.08 13.19
C ARG A 3 -7.73 4.92 12.32
N GLU A 4 -7.57 3.75 12.92
CA GLU A 4 -6.88 2.61 12.27
C GLU A 4 -7.76 1.81 11.31
N ASN A 5 -9.06 1.75 11.56
CA ASN A 5 -9.99 0.86 10.88
C ASN A 5 -11.03 1.63 10.07
N CYS A 6 -10.56 2.49 9.16
CA CYS A 6 -11.43 3.19 8.23
C CYS A 6 -11.58 2.36 6.94
N TYR A 7 -12.74 2.45 6.33
CA TYR A 7 -12.97 1.94 4.97
C TYR A 7 -14.05 2.75 4.27
N LEU A 8 -14.06 2.67 2.96
CA LEU A 8 -15.17 3.14 2.12
C LEU A 8 -15.49 2.09 1.06
N TYR A 9 -16.70 2.18 0.50
CA TYR A 9 -17.06 1.35 -0.65
C TYR A 9 -16.77 2.12 -1.94
N LEU A 10 -16.03 1.48 -2.85
CA LEU A 10 -15.81 1.95 -4.20
C LEU A 10 -17.09 1.79 -5.04
N LYS A 11 -17.13 2.42 -6.22
CA LYS A 11 -18.28 2.35 -7.15
C LYS A 11 -18.59 0.93 -7.61
N ASP A 12 -17.60 0.05 -7.63
CA ASP A 12 -17.74 -1.37 -7.96
C ASP A 12 -18.16 -2.26 -6.78
N GLY A 13 -18.43 -1.66 -5.60
CA GLY A 13 -18.87 -2.35 -4.40
C GLY A 13 -17.74 -2.90 -3.53
N ARG A 14 -16.47 -2.86 -3.96
CA ARG A 14 -15.34 -3.29 -3.14
C ARG A 14 -15.08 -2.32 -1.98
N ARG A 15 -14.67 -2.87 -0.84
CA ARG A 15 -14.11 -2.05 0.25
C ARG A 15 -12.69 -1.65 -0.06
N LEU A 16 -12.36 -0.40 0.23
CA LEU A 16 -11.01 0.12 0.28
C LEU A 16 -10.71 0.54 1.71
N GLY A 17 -9.80 -0.21 2.36
CA GLY A 17 -9.40 0.03 3.75
C GLY A 17 -8.31 1.09 3.84
N TYR A 18 -8.36 1.90 4.90
CA TYR A 18 -7.32 2.90 5.17
C TYR A 18 -7.22 3.24 6.65
N LEU A 19 -6.12 3.87 7.01
CA LEU A 19 -5.86 4.48 8.32
C LEU A 19 -5.72 5.98 8.14
N GLU A 20 -6.24 6.77 9.07
CA GLU A 20 -5.97 8.20 9.16
C GLU A 20 -5.19 8.51 10.43
N CYS A 21 -4.09 9.26 10.31
CA CYS A 21 -3.35 9.74 11.48
C CYS A 21 -2.69 11.10 11.23
N GLY A 22 -2.20 11.72 12.32
CA GLY A 22 -1.58 13.02 12.30
C GLY A 22 -2.55 14.18 12.59
N ASP A 23 -2.38 15.32 11.91
CA ASP A 23 -3.25 16.49 12.06
C ASP A 23 -4.50 16.34 11.17
N PRO A 24 -5.73 16.33 11.75
CA PRO A 24 -6.95 16.21 10.96
C PRO A 24 -7.20 17.35 9.98
N LYS A 25 -6.62 18.54 10.24
CA LYS A 25 -6.67 19.71 9.37
C LYS A 25 -5.40 19.90 8.53
N GLY A 26 -4.44 18.99 8.66
CA GLY A 26 -3.15 19.01 8.00
C GLY A 26 -3.21 18.79 6.49
N LYS A 27 -2.09 19.02 5.82
CA LYS A 27 -1.93 18.75 4.38
C LYS A 27 -2.02 17.24 4.13
N PRO A 28 -2.88 16.78 3.19
CA PRO A 28 -3.09 15.35 2.96
C PRO A 28 -1.90 14.68 2.28
N VAL A 29 -1.51 13.52 2.83
CA VAL A 29 -0.51 12.62 2.27
C VAL A 29 -1.14 11.22 2.18
N LEU A 30 -1.28 10.69 0.98
CA LEU A 30 -1.67 9.30 0.73
C LEU A 30 -0.43 8.42 0.83
N CYS A 31 -0.48 7.40 1.68
CA CYS A 31 0.66 6.53 1.97
C CYS A 31 0.40 5.11 1.50
N PHE A 32 1.35 4.52 0.77
CA PHE A 32 1.29 3.17 0.23
C PHE A 32 2.38 2.30 0.85
N HIS A 33 1.94 1.24 1.54
CA HIS A 33 2.81 0.33 2.27
C HIS A 33 3.66 -0.56 1.36
N GLY A 34 4.75 -1.09 1.91
CA GLY A 34 5.64 -2.04 1.27
C GLY A 34 5.11 -3.47 1.24
N TYR A 35 6.00 -4.44 1.02
CA TYR A 35 5.71 -5.86 1.09
C TYR A 35 6.78 -6.58 1.96
N PRO A 36 6.36 -7.37 2.94
CA PRO A 36 5.00 -7.46 3.48
C PRO A 36 4.63 -6.17 4.23
N GLY A 37 3.34 -5.82 4.29
CA GLY A 37 2.88 -4.63 5.01
C GLY A 37 1.40 -4.35 4.83
N SER A 38 0.91 -3.33 5.54
CA SER A 38 -0.46 -2.85 5.50
C SER A 38 -0.53 -1.35 5.85
N ARG A 39 -1.75 -0.78 5.85
CA ARG A 39 -1.99 0.57 6.34
C ARG A 39 -1.40 0.83 7.74
N LEU A 40 -1.31 -0.21 8.59
CA LEU A 40 -0.84 -0.10 9.97
C LEU A 40 0.66 0.24 10.08
N ASP A 41 1.43 0.05 9.00
CA ASP A 41 2.85 0.41 8.97
C ASP A 41 3.09 1.90 9.17
N PHE A 42 2.07 2.75 9.04
CA PHE A 42 2.18 4.20 9.16
C PHE A 42 1.67 4.75 10.51
N ARG A 43 1.11 3.92 11.38
CA ARG A 43 0.51 4.39 12.64
C ARG A 43 1.52 5.06 13.56
N TRP A 44 2.75 4.59 13.58
CA TRP A 44 3.82 5.15 14.43
C TRP A 44 4.27 6.56 13.98
N LEU A 45 3.88 6.99 12.79
CA LEU A 45 4.14 8.35 12.28
C LEU A 45 3.14 9.38 12.79
N GLU A 46 2.11 9.00 13.56
CA GLU A 46 1.02 9.88 13.99
C GLU A 46 1.54 11.18 14.61
N GLN A 47 2.40 11.07 15.62
CA GLN A 47 2.94 12.23 16.33
C GLN A 47 3.82 13.09 15.41
N ALA A 48 4.70 12.46 14.64
CA ALA A 48 5.59 13.17 13.73
C ALA A 48 4.84 13.90 12.63
N ALA A 49 3.78 13.32 12.10
CA ALA A 49 2.91 13.91 11.10
C ALA A 49 2.11 15.09 11.70
N GLY A 50 1.51 14.87 12.89
CA GLY A 50 0.76 15.91 13.61
C GLY A 50 1.60 17.15 13.86
N ASN A 51 2.82 17.00 14.37
CA ASN A 51 3.74 18.10 14.64
C ASN A 51 4.15 18.89 13.38
N ARG A 52 3.94 18.31 12.19
CA ARG A 52 4.26 18.94 10.89
C ARG A 52 3.03 19.42 10.12
N GLY A 53 1.85 19.38 10.72
CA GLY A 53 0.59 19.75 10.06
C GLY A 53 0.29 18.87 8.85
N LEU A 54 0.57 17.56 8.96
CA LEU A 54 0.28 16.57 7.92
C LEU A 54 -0.85 15.65 8.38
N LYS A 55 -1.78 15.36 7.47
CA LYS A 55 -2.79 14.31 7.61
C LYS A 55 -2.36 13.14 6.74
N LEU A 56 -1.96 12.03 7.36
CA LEU A 56 -1.63 10.80 6.66
C LEU A 56 -2.90 9.96 6.45
N ILE A 57 -3.06 9.47 5.23
CA ILE A 57 -4.09 8.51 4.85
C ILE A 57 -3.35 7.30 4.26
N ALA A 58 -3.13 6.29 5.08
CA ALA A 58 -2.43 5.07 4.68
C ALA A 58 -3.42 4.04 4.16
N VAL A 59 -3.26 3.63 2.90
CA VAL A 59 -4.23 2.80 2.19
C VAL A 59 -3.77 1.35 2.15
N ASP A 60 -4.66 0.42 2.48
CA ASP A 60 -4.44 -1.01 2.21
C ASP A 60 -4.55 -1.27 0.71
N ARG A 61 -3.54 -1.95 0.16
CA ARG A 61 -3.61 -2.42 -1.23
C ARG A 61 -4.68 -3.50 -1.37
N PRO A 62 -5.29 -3.69 -2.54
CA PRO A 62 -6.31 -4.71 -2.77
C PRO A 62 -5.88 -6.09 -2.29
N GLY A 63 -6.77 -6.76 -1.55
CA GLY A 63 -6.53 -8.06 -0.93
C GLY A 63 -5.69 -8.03 0.34
N ILE A 64 -5.33 -6.84 0.85
CA ILE A 64 -4.58 -6.65 2.10
C ILE A 64 -5.47 -5.94 3.13
N GLY A 65 -5.33 -6.34 4.39
CA GLY A 65 -6.00 -5.67 5.52
C GLY A 65 -7.52 -5.62 5.37
N LEU A 66 -8.08 -4.42 5.29
CA LEU A 66 -9.52 -4.19 5.14
C LEU A 66 -9.96 -4.01 3.68
N SER A 67 -9.03 -4.04 2.71
CA SER A 67 -9.35 -3.90 1.28
C SER A 67 -9.73 -5.24 0.66
N ASP A 68 -10.85 -5.25 -0.05
CA ASP A 68 -11.28 -6.43 -0.78
C ASP A 68 -10.32 -6.75 -1.96
N PRO A 69 -10.14 -8.02 -2.32
CA PRO A 69 -9.33 -8.42 -3.45
C PRO A 69 -9.98 -8.02 -4.77
N VAL A 70 -9.16 -7.89 -5.82
CA VAL A 70 -9.61 -7.71 -7.19
C VAL A 70 -8.65 -8.42 -8.14
N GLU A 71 -9.19 -9.18 -9.10
CA GLU A 71 -8.42 -9.86 -10.15
C GLU A 71 -9.24 -9.89 -11.45
N PRO A 72 -8.62 -9.79 -12.63
CA PRO A 72 -7.23 -9.38 -12.86
C PRO A 72 -7.05 -7.87 -12.64
N ARG A 73 -5.81 -7.43 -12.37
CA ARG A 73 -5.55 -6.05 -12.05
C ARG A 73 -4.18 -5.58 -12.55
N SER A 74 -4.14 -4.36 -13.09
CA SER A 74 -2.91 -3.62 -13.35
C SER A 74 -2.58 -2.64 -12.21
N LEU A 75 -1.34 -2.18 -12.14
CA LEU A 75 -0.96 -1.11 -11.19
C LEU A 75 -1.74 0.19 -11.45
N THR A 76 -2.07 0.48 -12.70
CA THR A 76 -2.80 1.68 -13.10
C THR A 76 -4.24 1.68 -12.61
N ASP A 77 -4.86 0.49 -12.43
CA ASP A 77 -6.22 0.38 -11.89
C ASP A 77 -6.30 0.89 -10.45
N PHE A 78 -5.23 0.69 -9.66
CA PHE A 78 -5.15 1.25 -8.32
C PHE A 78 -5.24 2.78 -8.30
N GLY A 79 -4.72 3.45 -9.32
CA GLY A 79 -4.89 4.89 -9.47
C GLY A 79 -6.37 5.31 -9.56
N GLY A 80 -7.24 4.46 -10.12
CA GLY A 80 -8.69 4.67 -10.12
C GLY A 80 -9.31 4.56 -8.72
N ASP A 81 -8.92 3.53 -7.95
CA ASP A 81 -9.36 3.38 -6.56
C ASP A 81 -8.94 4.61 -5.71
N ILE A 82 -7.72 5.11 -5.93
CA ILE A 82 -7.21 6.31 -5.25
C ILE A 82 -7.94 7.57 -5.68
N GLU A 83 -8.31 7.68 -6.94
CA GLU A 83 -9.15 8.79 -7.42
C GLU A 83 -10.49 8.85 -6.69
N GLU A 84 -11.18 7.71 -6.56
CA GLU A 84 -12.43 7.62 -5.81
C GLU A 84 -12.22 7.93 -4.32
N LEU A 85 -11.15 7.43 -3.71
CA LEU A 85 -10.80 7.77 -2.32
C LEU A 85 -10.63 9.29 -2.15
N MET A 86 -9.90 9.93 -3.07
CA MET A 86 -9.69 11.38 -3.04
C MET A 86 -11.01 12.14 -3.15
N GLU A 87 -11.91 11.72 -4.03
CA GLU A 87 -13.24 12.33 -4.19
C GLU A 87 -14.08 12.17 -2.91
N ARG A 88 -14.17 10.96 -2.36
CA ARG A 88 -14.97 10.65 -1.16
C ARG A 88 -14.46 11.41 0.08
N LEU A 89 -13.14 11.51 0.25
CA LEU A 89 -12.51 12.22 1.36
C LEU A 89 -12.29 13.72 1.06
N ARG A 90 -12.69 14.20 -0.12
CA ARG A 90 -12.54 15.59 -0.58
C ARG A 90 -11.09 16.09 -0.49
N LEU A 91 -10.13 15.23 -0.85
CA LEU A 91 -8.71 15.56 -0.79
C LEU A 91 -8.32 16.42 -2.01
N LYS A 92 -7.82 17.61 -1.73
CA LYS A 92 -7.36 18.53 -2.79
C LYS A 92 -5.85 18.40 -2.99
N ARG A 93 -5.44 17.88 -4.13
CA ARG A 93 -4.03 17.72 -4.54
C ARG A 93 -3.13 17.13 -3.44
N PRO A 94 -3.38 15.91 -2.95
CA PRO A 94 -2.54 15.27 -1.94
C PRO A 94 -1.13 15.02 -2.48
N VAL A 95 -0.17 14.89 -1.57
CA VAL A 95 1.09 14.20 -1.87
C VAL A 95 0.82 12.70 -1.83
N VAL A 96 1.46 11.92 -2.71
CA VAL A 96 1.45 10.46 -2.63
C VAL A 96 2.84 9.98 -2.22
N MET A 97 2.92 9.07 -1.27
CA MET A 97 4.15 8.50 -0.75
C MET A 97 4.07 6.99 -0.73
N GLY A 98 5.13 6.32 -1.19
CA GLY A 98 5.22 4.87 -1.15
C GLY A 98 6.57 4.40 -0.65
N VAL A 99 6.55 3.36 0.19
CA VAL A 99 7.75 2.74 0.74
C VAL A 99 7.94 1.38 0.08
N SER A 100 9.16 1.06 -0.37
CA SER A 100 9.51 -0.26 -0.94
C SER A 100 8.53 -0.68 -2.06
N GLY A 101 7.79 -1.77 -1.87
CA GLY A 101 6.72 -2.21 -2.79
C GLY A 101 5.56 -1.23 -2.99
N GLY A 102 5.49 -0.14 -2.23
CA GLY A 102 4.56 0.97 -2.44
C GLY A 102 5.00 1.94 -3.54
N GLY A 103 6.29 1.95 -3.92
CA GLY A 103 6.84 2.84 -4.93
C GLY A 103 6.15 2.74 -6.30
N PRO A 104 5.98 1.55 -6.89
CA PRO A 104 5.24 1.38 -8.15
C PRO A 104 3.82 1.95 -8.14
N TYR A 105 3.13 1.90 -6.99
CA TYR A 105 1.79 2.48 -6.82
C TYR A 105 1.81 4.01 -6.83
N VAL A 106 2.87 4.63 -6.31
CA VAL A 106 3.09 6.09 -6.44
C VAL A 106 3.21 6.46 -7.92
N LEU A 107 4.02 5.74 -8.69
CA LEU A 107 4.22 6.00 -10.12
C LEU A 107 2.92 5.80 -10.91
N ALA A 108 2.16 4.76 -10.61
CA ALA A 108 0.85 4.51 -11.21
C ALA A 108 -0.15 5.65 -10.93
N CYS A 109 -0.20 6.14 -9.68
CA CYS A 109 -1.03 7.29 -9.32
C CYS A 109 -0.59 8.57 -10.04
N LEU A 110 0.71 8.84 -10.12
CA LEU A 110 1.22 10.02 -10.85
C LEU A 110 0.89 9.96 -12.33
N SER A 111 1.06 8.78 -12.95
CA SER A 111 0.73 8.56 -14.37
C SER A 111 -0.75 8.78 -14.66
N ARG A 112 -1.64 8.22 -13.82
CA ARG A 112 -3.09 8.27 -14.04
C ARG A 112 -3.72 9.60 -13.64
N LEU A 113 -3.31 10.17 -12.50
CA LEU A 113 -3.98 11.30 -11.87
C LEU A 113 -3.32 12.65 -12.19
N GLY A 114 -2.07 12.64 -12.65
CA GLY A 114 -1.36 13.81 -13.14
C GLY A 114 -1.48 15.02 -12.19
N LYS A 115 -2.05 16.13 -12.71
CA LYS A 115 -2.19 17.40 -11.97
C LYS A 115 -3.09 17.32 -10.72
N LYS A 116 -3.87 16.26 -10.54
CA LYS A 116 -4.67 16.03 -9.32
C LYS A 116 -3.80 15.68 -8.11
N ILE A 117 -2.56 15.25 -8.33
CA ILE A 117 -1.53 14.97 -7.32
C ILE A 117 -0.58 16.17 -7.22
N ARG A 118 -0.16 16.52 -6.01
CA ARG A 118 0.80 17.62 -5.78
C ARG A 118 2.23 17.20 -6.07
N ALA A 119 2.64 16.05 -5.54
CA ALA A 119 3.96 15.46 -5.69
C ALA A 119 3.93 13.97 -5.34
N GLY A 120 4.90 13.21 -5.84
CA GLY A 120 5.16 11.83 -5.43
C GLY A 120 6.48 11.70 -4.69
N VAL A 121 6.48 10.86 -3.65
CA VAL A 121 7.67 10.49 -2.87
C VAL A 121 7.82 8.99 -2.88
N VAL A 122 8.99 8.50 -3.30
CA VAL A 122 9.32 7.07 -3.28
C VAL A 122 10.49 6.86 -2.34
N VAL A 123 10.28 6.01 -1.32
CA VAL A 123 11.30 5.68 -0.32
C VAL A 123 11.72 4.23 -0.53
N CYS A 124 12.98 4.00 -0.89
CA CYS A 124 13.53 2.66 -1.15
C CYS A 124 12.65 1.81 -2.08
N GLY A 125 12.11 2.43 -3.14
CA GLY A 125 11.10 1.82 -4.01
C GLY A 125 11.64 0.68 -4.86
N LEU A 126 10.76 -0.28 -5.18
CA LEU A 126 11.06 -1.31 -6.18
C LEU A 126 11.06 -0.69 -7.58
N GLY A 127 12.06 -1.05 -8.37
CA GLY A 127 12.09 -0.78 -9.80
C GLY A 127 11.28 -1.81 -10.61
N PRO A 128 11.28 -1.71 -11.94
CA PRO A 128 10.72 -2.72 -12.82
C PRO A 128 11.38 -4.09 -12.58
N MET A 129 10.55 -5.15 -12.46
CA MET A 129 11.01 -6.50 -12.12
C MET A 129 11.05 -7.46 -13.33
N ASP A 130 10.84 -6.93 -14.52
CA ASP A 130 10.78 -7.64 -15.81
C ASP A 130 12.08 -7.55 -16.62
N THR A 131 13.06 -6.83 -16.13
CA THR A 131 14.38 -6.70 -16.75
C THR A 131 15.39 -7.71 -16.21
N GLU A 132 16.41 -8.07 -17.00
CA GLU A 132 17.47 -9.02 -16.58
C GLU A 132 18.24 -8.56 -15.34
N ASP A 133 18.44 -7.25 -15.19
CA ASP A 133 19.16 -6.63 -14.07
C ASP A 133 18.26 -6.28 -12.87
N SER A 134 16.99 -6.65 -12.90
CA SER A 134 16.00 -6.24 -11.88
C SER A 134 16.37 -6.63 -10.44
N ALA A 135 17.11 -7.73 -10.28
CA ALA A 135 17.57 -8.22 -8.97
C ALA A 135 18.96 -7.69 -8.59
N LYS A 136 19.64 -6.94 -9.48
CA LYS A 136 21.00 -6.45 -9.24
C LYS A 136 21.03 -5.47 -8.06
N GLY A 137 21.89 -5.75 -7.09
CA GLY A 137 21.99 -4.96 -5.85
C GLY A 137 20.96 -5.32 -4.76
N MET A 138 20.04 -6.26 -5.02
CA MET A 138 19.19 -6.79 -3.97
C MET A 138 19.95 -7.73 -3.04
N ASN A 139 19.53 -7.78 -1.77
CA ASN A 139 20.01 -8.86 -0.91
C ASN A 139 19.50 -10.23 -1.41
N ALA A 140 20.25 -11.29 -1.10
CA ALA A 140 20.00 -12.64 -1.62
C ALA A 140 18.58 -13.15 -1.29
N SER A 141 18.04 -12.83 -0.11
CA SER A 141 16.69 -13.26 0.31
C SER A 141 15.60 -12.64 -0.57
N ASN A 142 15.70 -11.34 -0.85
CA ASN A 142 14.74 -10.64 -1.72
C ASN A 142 14.85 -11.14 -3.15
N ALA A 143 16.09 -11.25 -3.69
CA ALA A 143 16.32 -11.76 -5.04
C ALA A 143 15.74 -13.17 -5.22
N SER A 144 15.94 -14.07 -4.24
CA SER A 144 15.39 -15.43 -4.25
C SER A 144 13.86 -15.42 -4.19
N LEU A 145 13.26 -14.55 -3.37
CA LEU A 145 11.80 -14.43 -3.28
C LEU A 145 11.18 -14.01 -4.61
N PHE A 146 11.74 -13.00 -5.28
CA PHE A 146 11.28 -12.55 -6.59
C PHE A 146 11.47 -13.61 -7.67
N TYR A 147 12.62 -14.29 -7.68
CA TYR A 147 12.88 -15.40 -8.57
C TYR A 147 11.83 -16.53 -8.39
N CYS A 148 11.59 -16.94 -7.15
CA CYS A 148 10.60 -17.97 -6.86
C CYS A 148 9.18 -17.53 -7.21
N ALA A 149 8.81 -16.26 -6.95
CA ALA A 149 7.50 -15.74 -7.29
C ALA A 149 7.25 -15.72 -8.81
N ARG A 150 8.29 -15.45 -9.61
CA ARG A 150 8.23 -15.43 -11.07
C ARG A 150 8.16 -16.83 -11.66
N ASN A 151 9.02 -17.75 -11.20
CA ASN A 151 9.21 -19.07 -11.84
C ASN A 151 8.35 -20.17 -11.21
N TYR A 152 7.99 -20.03 -9.93
CA TYR A 152 7.25 -21.03 -9.14
C TYR A 152 6.08 -20.41 -8.36
N PRO A 153 5.15 -19.68 -9.02
CA PRO A 153 4.10 -18.92 -8.32
C PRO A 153 3.17 -19.82 -7.48
N GLY A 154 2.92 -21.07 -7.92
CA GLY A 154 2.12 -22.04 -7.17
C GLY A 154 2.76 -22.42 -5.83
N THR A 155 4.06 -22.68 -5.83
CA THR A 155 4.84 -23.01 -4.62
C THR A 155 4.85 -21.84 -3.64
N VAL A 156 5.07 -20.62 -4.13
CA VAL A 156 5.06 -19.43 -3.30
C VAL A 156 3.67 -19.20 -2.68
N ARG A 157 2.59 -19.34 -3.45
CA ARG A 157 1.21 -19.26 -2.93
C ARG A 157 0.94 -20.30 -1.85
N PHE A 158 1.41 -21.52 -2.02
CA PHE A 158 1.26 -22.61 -1.05
C PHE A 158 2.00 -22.28 0.26
N ILE A 159 3.26 -21.86 0.18
CA ILE A 159 4.07 -21.46 1.34
C ILE A 159 3.39 -20.31 2.10
N LEU A 160 2.92 -19.28 1.38
CA LEU A 160 2.25 -18.13 2.00
C LEU A 160 0.93 -18.53 2.68
N ARG A 161 0.18 -19.49 2.13
CA ARG A 161 -1.03 -20.05 2.78
C ARG A 161 -0.70 -20.78 4.08
N ILE A 162 0.35 -21.61 4.09
CA ILE A 162 0.81 -22.30 5.31
C ILE A 162 1.27 -21.26 6.35
N THR A 163 2.08 -20.29 5.94
CA THR A 163 2.55 -19.23 6.84
C THR A 163 1.39 -18.47 7.47
N LYS A 164 0.40 -18.05 6.66
CA LYS A 164 -0.82 -17.42 7.16
C LYS A 164 -1.54 -18.30 8.17
N TYR A 165 -1.75 -19.58 7.87
CA TYR A 165 -2.42 -20.52 8.78
C TYR A 165 -1.67 -20.69 10.11
N MET A 166 -0.34 -20.80 10.06
CA MET A 166 0.48 -20.90 11.26
C MET A 166 0.47 -19.64 12.12
N MET A 167 0.48 -18.47 11.48
CA MET A 167 0.43 -17.18 12.18
C MET A 167 -0.94 -16.94 12.84
N THR A 168 -2.04 -17.26 12.16
CA THR A 168 -3.39 -17.12 12.74
C THR A 168 -3.59 -18.04 13.93
N LYS A 169 -3.18 -19.30 13.85
CA LYS A 169 -3.27 -20.23 15.01
C LYS A 169 -2.44 -19.80 16.22
N LYS A 170 -1.28 -19.18 16.02
CA LYS A 170 -0.48 -18.67 17.15
C LYS A 170 -1.16 -17.51 17.86
N VAL A 171 -1.88 -16.65 17.15
CA VAL A 171 -2.60 -15.52 17.75
C VAL A 171 -3.74 -16.03 18.64
N ASP A 172 -4.52 -17.03 18.18
CA ASP A 172 -5.64 -17.61 18.94
C ASP A 172 -5.18 -18.37 20.21
N THR A 173 -3.90 -18.65 20.37
CA THR A 173 -3.33 -19.36 21.54
C THR A 173 -2.91 -18.39 22.66
N TYR A 174 -2.88 -17.08 22.42
CA TYR A 174 -2.44 -16.05 23.39
C TYR A 174 -3.60 -15.12 23.85
N TYR A 175 -4.82 -15.40 23.44
CA TYR A 175 -6.06 -14.78 23.91
C TYR A 175 -7.05 -15.87 24.34
#